data_8dac0ff253ffae68b14bbe590abc2244
#
_entry.id   8dac0ff253ffae68b14bbe590abc2244
#
_cell.length_a   1.000
_cell.length_b   1.000
_cell.length_c   1.000
_cell.angle_alpha   90.00
_cell.angle_beta   90.00
_cell.angle_gamma   90.00
#
_symmetry.space_group_name_H-M   'P 1'
#
loop_
_entity.id
_entity.type
_entity.pdbx_description
1 polymer ?
#
loop_
_entity_poly.entity_id
_entity_poly.type
_entity_poly.pdbx_seq_one_letter_code
_entity_poly.pdbx_strand_id
1 'polypeptide(L)'
;MNIDGSNLELCSMDPVTGYLRNGFCDVDARDLGTHTVCAEMTDEFLDYTLKRGNDLITPSQHFPGLKQGDRWCLCALRWQEAHDAGKAPPVIRNATHEKTLDFVGVL
;
A
#
# COMPACT_ATOMS: atom_id res chain seq x y z
N MET A 1 10.67 9.70 6.40
CA MET A 1 11.49 9.53 5.19
C MET A 1 11.06 8.29 4.43
N ASN A 2 11.34 8.24 3.15
CA ASN A 2 11.06 7.03 2.37
C ASN A 2 12.13 5.96 2.62
N ILE A 3 11.93 4.76 2.03
CA ILE A 3 12.83 3.62 2.24
C ILE A 3 14.24 3.85 1.69
N ASP A 4 14.43 4.85 0.84
CA ASP A 4 15.75 5.18 0.27
C ASP A 4 16.45 6.31 1.05
N GLY A 5 15.85 6.79 2.15
CA GLY A 5 16.46 7.81 3.01
C GLY A 5 16.22 9.24 2.56
N SER A 6 15.38 9.45 1.56
CA SER A 6 14.98 10.78 1.09
C SER A 6 13.61 11.19 1.66
N ASN A 7 13.14 12.40 1.35
CA ASN A 7 11.84 12.86 1.78
C ASN A 7 10.74 11.96 1.19
N LEU A 8 9.77 11.61 2.03
CA LEU A 8 8.61 10.83 1.58
C LEU A 8 7.81 11.62 0.56
N GLU A 9 7.56 11.02 -0.61
CA GLU A 9 6.82 11.65 -1.68
C GLU A 9 5.36 11.20 -1.68
N LEU A 10 4.50 11.94 -2.37
CA LEU A 10 3.09 11.65 -2.50
C LEU A 10 2.88 10.31 -3.19
N CYS A 11 1.98 9.47 -2.63
CA CYS A 11 1.60 8.20 -3.26
C CYS A 11 0.48 8.42 -4.28
N SER A 12 -0.68 8.92 -3.83
CA SER A 12 -1.80 9.21 -4.74
C SER A 12 -2.82 10.14 -4.11
N MET A 13 -3.36 11.04 -4.95
CA MET A 13 -4.53 11.86 -4.61
C MET A 13 -5.77 11.46 -5.39
N ASP A 14 -5.65 10.54 -6.37
CA ASP A 14 -6.77 10.04 -7.16
C ASP A 14 -6.49 8.56 -7.54
N PRO A 15 -6.95 7.62 -6.73
CA PRO A 15 -7.71 7.79 -5.48
C PRO A 15 -6.88 8.41 -4.35
N VAL A 16 -7.52 9.14 -3.45
CA VAL A 16 -6.86 9.66 -2.25
C VAL A 16 -6.52 8.49 -1.35
N THR A 17 -5.25 8.34 -1.02
CA THR A 17 -4.75 7.21 -0.24
C THR A 17 -4.08 7.66 1.06
N GLY A 18 -3.60 6.68 1.82
CA GLY A 18 -2.97 6.87 3.11
C GLY A 18 -3.95 6.67 4.27
N TYR A 19 -3.43 6.25 5.42
CA TYR A 19 -4.27 6.07 6.61
C TYR A 19 -5.03 7.37 6.95
N LEU A 20 -4.35 8.51 6.81
CA LEU A 20 -4.93 9.83 7.10
C LEU A 20 -5.65 10.43 5.88
N ARG A 21 -5.69 9.75 4.74
CA ARG A 21 -6.27 10.24 3.49
C ARG A 21 -5.70 11.59 3.05
N ASN A 22 -4.38 11.75 3.19
CA ASN A 22 -3.65 12.93 2.74
C ASN A 22 -2.76 12.66 1.52
N GLY A 23 -2.84 11.46 0.96
CA GLY A 23 -2.09 11.05 -0.22
C GLY A 23 -0.72 10.46 0.07
N PHE A 24 -0.26 10.51 1.32
CA PHE A 24 1.03 9.98 1.73
C PHE A 24 0.87 8.68 2.51
N CYS A 25 1.79 7.74 2.31
CA CYS A 25 1.86 6.50 3.10
C CYS A 25 2.64 6.78 4.38
N ASP A 26 2.15 7.73 5.17
CA ASP A 26 2.81 8.15 6.39
C ASP A 26 2.41 7.25 7.56
N VAL A 27 3.17 7.33 8.65
CA VAL A 27 2.88 6.54 9.85
C VAL A 27 1.97 7.31 10.79
N ASP A 28 1.12 6.55 11.49
CA ASP A 28 0.25 7.07 12.55
C ASP A 28 0.12 5.96 13.59
N ALA A 29 0.21 6.33 14.88
CA ALA A 29 0.14 5.36 15.98
C ALA A 29 -1.20 4.61 16.02
N ARG A 30 -2.25 5.16 15.42
CA ARG A 30 -3.57 4.53 15.33
C ARG A 30 -3.67 3.53 14.19
N ASP A 31 -2.72 3.55 13.24
CA ASP A 31 -2.71 2.66 12.09
C ASP A 31 -2.11 1.31 12.46
N LEU A 32 -2.93 0.42 12.98
CA LEU A 32 -2.50 -0.92 13.38
C LEU A 32 -2.14 -1.80 12.17
N GLY A 33 -2.67 -1.46 10.98
CA GLY A 33 -2.40 -2.18 9.75
C GLY A 33 -1.10 -1.77 9.07
N THR A 34 -0.47 -0.70 9.52
CA THR A 34 0.80 -0.18 8.98
C THR A 34 0.73 0.04 7.47
N HIS A 35 -0.13 0.95 7.03
CA HIS A 35 -0.38 1.26 5.62
C HIS A 35 0.70 2.17 5.05
N THR A 36 1.92 1.65 4.96
CA THR A 36 3.13 2.42 4.65
C THR A 36 3.74 2.12 3.29
N VAL A 37 3.23 1.13 2.56
CA VAL A 37 3.77 0.71 1.27
C VAL A 37 2.96 1.34 0.14
N CYS A 38 3.56 2.26 -0.61
CA CYS A 38 2.94 2.76 -1.84
C CYS A 38 3.24 1.78 -2.97
N ALA A 39 2.18 1.26 -3.60
CA ALA A 39 2.33 0.33 -4.71
C ALA A 39 1.32 0.64 -5.81
N GLU A 40 1.68 0.27 -7.04
CA GLU A 40 0.78 0.37 -8.17
C GLU A 40 0.00 -0.95 -8.28
N MET A 41 -1.33 -0.86 -8.19
CA MET A 41 -2.19 -2.03 -8.16
C MET A 41 -2.14 -2.79 -9.49
N THR A 42 -2.17 -4.13 -9.36
CA THR A 42 -2.32 -5.04 -10.49
C THR A 42 -3.56 -5.91 -10.26
N ASP A 43 -4.19 -6.35 -11.35
CA ASP A 43 -5.33 -7.28 -11.25
C ASP A 43 -4.94 -8.54 -10.49
N GLU A 44 -3.73 -9.04 -10.70
CA GLU A 44 -3.22 -10.24 -10.01
C GLU A 44 -3.18 -10.05 -8.50
N PHE A 45 -2.65 -8.91 -8.03
CA PHE A 45 -2.59 -8.63 -6.59
C PHE A 45 -3.99 -8.42 -6.02
N LEU A 46 -4.82 -7.64 -6.71
CA LEU A 46 -6.18 -7.34 -6.24
C LEU A 46 -7.01 -8.61 -6.06
N ASP A 47 -6.92 -9.53 -7.01
CA ASP A 47 -7.59 -10.82 -6.93
C ASP A 47 -7.02 -11.69 -5.81
N TYR A 48 -5.70 -11.75 -5.70
CA TYR A 48 -5.03 -12.52 -4.66
C TYR A 48 -5.42 -12.06 -3.26
N THR A 49 -5.30 -10.75 -3.01
CA THR A 49 -5.56 -10.20 -1.67
C THR A 49 -7.05 -10.30 -1.29
N LEU A 50 -7.95 -10.20 -2.28
CA LEU A 50 -9.38 -10.44 -2.06
C LEU A 50 -9.60 -11.87 -1.52
N LYS A 51 -8.99 -12.86 -2.16
CA LYS A 51 -9.10 -14.26 -1.75
C LYS A 51 -8.49 -14.52 -0.37
N ARG A 52 -7.58 -13.66 0.06
CA ARG A 52 -6.98 -13.74 1.40
C ARG A 52 -7.75 -12.94 2.45
N GLY A 53 -8.92 -12.42 2.10
CA GLY A 53 -9.78 -11.71 3.03
C GLY A 53 -9.59 -10.20 3.07
N ASN A 54 -8.80 -9.65 2.16
CA ASN A 54 -8.55 -8.21 2.06
C ASN A 54 -9.17 -7.68 0.76
N ASP A 55 -10.43 -7.25 0.83
CA ASP A 55 -11.16 -6.76 -0.34
C ASP A 55 -10.82 -5.29 -0.62
N LEU A 56 -10.02 -5.06 -1.65
CA LEU A 56 -9.68 -3.72 -2.13
C LEU A 56 -10.43 -3.36 -3.41
N ILE A 57 -11.31 -4.24 -3.91
CA ILE A 57 -12.01 -4.07 -5.18
C ILE A 57 -13.40 -3.47 -4.99
N THR A 58 -14.13 -3.92 -3.98
CA THR A 58 -15.53 -3.52 -3.78
C THR A 58 -15.61 -2.12 -3.19
N PRO A 59 -16.28 -1.18 -3.88
CA PRO A 59 -16.49 0.16 -3.34
C PRO A 59 -17.33 0.16 -2.06
N SER A 60 -17.04 1.09 -1.16
CA SER A 60 -17.83 1.33 0.04
C SER A 60 -18.00 2.83 0.26
N GLN A 61 -18.69 3.23 1.34
CA GLN A 61 -19.05 4.63 1.57
C GLN A 61 -17.85 5.60 1.52
N HIS A 62 -16.69 5.17 2.05
CA HIS A 62 -15.48 6.01 2.13
C HIS A 62 -14.31 5.45 1.34
N PHE A 63 -14.58 4.50 0.45
CA PHE A 63 -13.54 3.82 -0.31
C PHE A 63 -14.05 3.54 -1.73
N PRO A 64 -13.36 4.06 -2.76
CA PRO A 64 -13.86 3.97 -4.14
C PRO A 64 -13.68 2.59 -4.79
N GLY A 65 -12.97 1.67 -4.16
CA GLY A 65 -12.51 0.45 -4.81
C GLY A 65 -11.31 0.74 -5.70
N LEU A 66 -10.41 -0.23 -5.83
CA LEU A 66 -9.19 -0.08 -6.61
C LEU A 66 -9.26 -0.90 -7.89
N LYS A 67 -8.54 -0.43 -8.91
CA LYS A 67 -8.37 -1.12 -10.18
C LYS A 67 -6.90 -1.07 -10.60
N GLN A 68 -6.53 -1.85 -11.59
CA GLN A 68 -5.17 -1.86 -12.11
C GLN A 68 -4.71 -0.46 -12.46
N GLY A 69 -3.48 -0.13 -12.07
CA GLY A 69 -2.87 1.17 -12.31
C GLY A 69 -3.07 2.17 -11.18
N ASP A 70 -4.02 1.94 -10.27
CA ASP A 70 -4.19 2.82 -9.11
C ASP A 70 -3.01 2.67 -8.15
N ARG A 71 -2.57 3.78 -7.55
CA ARG A 71 -1.58 3.74 -6.48
C ARG A 71 -2.28 3.78 -5.13
N TRP A 72 -1.81 2.98 -4.21
CA TRP A 72 -2.44 2.85 -2.90
C TRP A 72 -1.42 2.54 -1.82
N CYS A 73 -1.67 3.06 -0.62
CA CYS A 73 -0.87 2.74 0.57
C CYS A 73 -1.35 1.43 1.15
N LEU A 74 -0.58 0.37 0.95
CA LEU A 74 -0.90 -0.97 1.40
C LEU A 74 -0.39 -1.23 2.81
N CYS A 75 -1.10 -2.09 3.54
CA CYS A 75 -0.59 -2.71 4.75
C CYS A 75 0.71 -3.48 4.42
N ALA A 76 1.77 -3.21 5.16
CA ALA A 76 3.08 -3.82 4.90
C ALA A 76 3.03 -5.35 4.92
N LEU A 77 2.29 -5.93 5.85
CA LEU A 77 2.17 -7.39 5.95
C LEU A 77 1.34 -7.98 4.82
N ARG A 78 0.36 -7.25 4.30
CA ARG A 78 -0.40 -7.71 3.11
C ARG A 78 0.46 -7.70 1.87
N TRP A 79 1.36 -6.73 1.74
CA TRP A 79 2.31 -6.71 0.64
C TRP A 79 3.29 -7.89 0.76
N GLN A 80 3.82 -8.14 1.96
CA GLN A 80 4.75 -9.25 2.20
C GLN A 80 4.09 -10.60 1.91
N GLU A 81 2.84 -10.79 2.36
CA GLU A 81 2.06 -11.99 2.07
C GLU A 81 1.99 -12.26 0.57
N ALA A 82 1.66 -11.22 -0.20
CA ALA A 82 1.58 -11.32 -1.65
C ALA A 82 2.95 -11.57 -2.28
N HIS A 83 4.00 -10.94 -1.76
CA HIS A 83 5.37 -11.16 -2.24
C HIS A 83 5.78 -12.63 -2.08
N ASP A 84 5.48 -13.23 -0.93
CA ASP A 84 5.81 -14.62 -0.65
C ASP A 84 5.08 -15.58 -1.58
N ALA A 85 3.92 -15.17 -2.10
CA ALA A 85 3.12 -15.93 -3.06
C ALA A 85 3.46 -15.61 -4.53
N GLY A 86 4.39 -14.69 -4.78
CA GLY A 86 4.73 -14.25 -6.14
C GLY A 86 3.68 -13.37 -6.79
N LYS A 87 2.85 -12.67 -5.99
CA LYS A 87 1.70 -11.88 -6.45
C LYS A 87 1.78 -10.40 -6.06
N ALA A 88 2.90 -9.95 -5.48
CA ALA A 88 3.01 -8.57 -4.99
C ALA A 88 2.99 -7.55 -6.14
N PRO A 89 2.32 -6.40 -5.94
CA PRO A 89 2.36 -5.31 -6.90
C PRO A 89 3.69 -4.56 -6.80
N PRO A 90 4.10 -3.85 -7.87
CA PRO A 90 5.34 -3.08 -7.85
C PRO A 90 5.25 -1.95 -6.83
N VAL A 91 6.34 -1.75 -6.09
CA VAL A 91 6.45 -0.74 -5.04
C VAL A 91 6.96 0.57 -5.64
N ILE A 92 6.36 1.68 -5.25
CA ILE A 92 6.83 3.03 -5.55
C ILE A 92 7.73 3.44 -4.37
N ARG A 93 9.04 3.23 -4.53
CA ARG A 93 10.00 3.35 -3.42
C ARG A 93 10.02 4.74 -2.80
N ASN A 94 10.01 5.79 -3.60
CA ASN A 94 10.08 7.17 -3.11
C ASN A 94 8.83 7.60 -2.31
N ALA A 95 7.74 6.87 -2.44
CA ALA A 95 6.49 7.14 -1.74
C ALA A 95 6.18 6.08 -0.66
N THR A 96 7.11 5.16 -0.39
CA THR A 96 6.98 4.13 0.64
C THR A 96 7.78 4.55 1.88
N HIS A 97 7.10 4.55 3.04
CA HIS A 97 7.71 5.02 4.28
C HIS A 97 8.78 4.06 4.78
N GLU A 98 9.87 4.60 5.35
CA GLU A 98 10.98 3.79 5.89
C GLU A 98 10.53 2.80 6.98
N LYS A 99 9.44 3.10 7.69
CA LYS A 99 8.85 2.20 8.70
C LYS A 99 8.52 0.81 8.13
N THR A 100 8.26 0.74 6.83
CA THR A 100 8.01 -0.54 6.13
C THR A 100 9.15 -1.54 6.38
N LEU A 101 10.39 -1.06 6.47
CA LEU A 101 11.55 -1.93 6.65
C LEU A 101 11.57 -2.66 8.00
N ASP A 102 10.76 -2.21 8.97
CA ASP A 102 10.60 -2.92 10.25
C ASP A 102 9.80 -4.21 10.08
N PHE A 103 9.05 -4.35 8.98
CA PHE A 103 8.14 -5.47 8.74
C PHE A 103 8.51 -6.27 7.49
N VAL A 104 9.17 -5.65 6.52
CA VAL A 104 9.45 -6.23 5.20
C VAL A 104 10.95 -6.13 4.92
N GLY A 105 11.60 -7.29 4.84
CA GLY A 105 13.05 -7.35 4.69
C GLY A 105 13.57 -7.34 3.25
N VAL A 106 12.67 -7.41 2.24
CA VAL A 106 13.07 -7.54 0.84
C VAL A 106 13.10 -6.21 0.07
N LEU A 107 12.72 -5.13 0.71
CA LEU A 107 12.75 -3.78 0.11
C LEU A 107 14.04 -2.98 0.49
#